data_835d63e1a89cc5651cb9141bb6ddf1f0
#
_entry.id   835d63e1a89cc5651cb9141bb6ddf1f0
#
_cell.length_a   1.000
_cell.length_b   1.000
_cell.length_c   1.000
_cell.angle_alpha   90.00
_cell.angle_beta   90.00
_cell.angle_gamma   90.00
#
_symmetry.space_group_name_H-M   'P 1'
#
loop_
_entity.id
_entity.type
_entity.pdbx_description
1 polymer ?
#
loop_
_entity_poly.entity_id
_entity_poly.type
_entity_poly.pdbx_seq_one_letter_code
_entity_poly.pdbx_strand_id
1 'polypeptide(L)'
;MTIYTPYWWEEAPRPDPPQTALADDCDVAIIGAGYTGLAAAIELARAGRSVQVFDKSRAGEAASSRSGGIGSGNLRLSFAKMLARLGRQKAEAYYREGIEARADLSRFIEAEGIQCHFDPVGCFIGAVRPAHYESLAREAELLNKHFDLAAFSVPKSEQHKEIGSDAYHGGMVRPDIAGLQPALLHQGILDCALGGGVTVHAKTAVSGIQREASGFEVMTVRGRTRARDVFVAGNGYTDAATPWLRRRLVPVPSLMIATDHLDPAVMDKLCPKRRMLGDTNRLHNYFRPSPDGSRILFGGRTAGRLAVDGPVPFAHLHNKMIGIFPDLAEVGLSHIWWGFVAMNIDHLPQLAVKDGVHYAAGFCGSGIVWARWLGRKAALKVLGDATAVSAFEGQPFAAVPFYNGNPWFLPAVVTWFKFLDAFGL
;
A
#
# COMPACT_ATOMS: atom_id res chain seq x y z
N MET A 1 -15.69 8.59 -22.54
CA MET A 1 -14.48 9.46 -22.43
C MET A 1 -13.66 8.99 -21.24
N THR A 2 -12.38 8.73 -21.41
CA THR A 2 -11.52 8.21 -20.34
C THR A 2 -11.13 9.31 -19.35
N ILE A 3 -11.26 9.04 -18.05
CA ILE A 3 -10.95 9.95 -16.95
C ILE A 3 -9.54 9.62 -16.39
N TYR A 4 -8.69 10.63 -16.18
CA TYR A 4 -7.31 10.45 -15.69
C TYR A 4 -7.17 10.73 -14.19
N THR A 5 -8.20 10.36 -13.42
CA THR A 5 -8.17 10.36 -11.94
C THR A 5 -8.56 8.98 -11.41
N PRO A 6 -8.22 8.64 -10.16
CA PRO A 6 -8.63 7.38 -9.57
C PRO A 6 -10.14 7.13 -9.63
N TYR A 7 -10.53 5.96 -10.10
CA TYR A 7 -11.92 5.47 -10.04
C TYR A 7 -12.52 5.61 -8.63
N TRP A 8 -11.73 5.38 -7.62
CA TRP A 8 -12.11 5.47 -6.22
C TRP A 8 -12.68 6.84 -5.80
N TRP A 9 -12.35 7.89 -6.55
CA TRP A 9 -12.75 9.26 -6.22
C TRP A 9 -14.15 9.64 -6.71
N GLU A 10 -14.78 8.78 -7.53
CA GLU A 10 -16.18 8.98 -7.92
C GLU A 10 -17.11 8.88 -6.70
N GLU A 11 -16.85 7.89 -5.81
CA GLU A 11 -17.66 7.63 -4.64
C GLU A 11 -17.18 8.40 -3.39
N ALA A 12 -15.90 8.72 -3.32
CA ALA A 12 -15.27 9.39 -2.18
C ALA A 12 -14.90 10.84 -2.53
N PRO A 13 -15.74 11.85 -2.24
CA PRO A 13 -15.50 13.24 -2.65
C PRO A 13 -14.28 13.89 -2.01
N ARG A 14 -13.77 13.39 -0.89
CA ARG A 14 -12.55 13.81 -0.20
C ARG A 14 -12.44 15.33 -0.01
N PRO A 15 -13.28 15.93 0.82
CA PRO A 15 -13.18 17.36 1.12
C PRO A 15 -11.83 17.67 1.74
N ASP A 16 -11.28 18.86 1.46
CA ASP A 16 -10.11 19.33 2.21
C ASP A 16 -10.53 19.55 3.67
N PRO A 17 -9.69 19.16 4.66
CA PRO A 17 -9.91 19.49 6.05
C PRO A 17 -10.07 21.01 6.23
N PRO A 18 -10.77 21.46 7.28
CA PRO A 18 -10.88 22.89 7.60
C PRO A 18 -9.50 23.53 7.66
N GLN A 19 -9.30 24.65 6.97
CA GLN A 19 -8.05 25.37 7.01
C GLN A 19 -7.97 26.17 8.31
N THR A 20 -7.07 25.75 9.21
CA THR A 20 -6.81 26.40 10.50
C THR A 20 -5.45 27.11 10.49
N ALA A 21 -5.23 28.02 11.44
CA ALA A 21 -3.91 28.56 11.72
C ALA A 21 -2.96 27.46 12.20
N LEU A 22 -1.67 27.62 11.96
CA LEU A 22 -0.68 26.76 12.60
C LEU A 22 -0.64 27.11 14.10
N ALA A 23 -0.65 26.09 14.95
CA ALA A 23 -0.32 26.31 16.33
C ALA A 23 1.20 26.47 16.48
N ASP A 24 1.65 27.39 17.31
CA ASP A 24 3.07 27.64 17.54
C ASP A 24 3.80 26.43 18.11
N ASP A 25 3.09 25.62 18.92
CA ASP A 25 3.62 24.44 19.59
C ASP A 25 2.62 23.27 19.48
N CYS A 26 3.14 22.03 19.45
CA CYS A 26 2.37 20.80 19.61
C CYS A 26 3.22 19.70 20.26
N ASP A 27 2.58 18.67 20.81
CA ASP A 27 3.32 17.50 21.29
C ASP A 27 3.97 16.77 20.13
N VAL A 28 3.22 16.50 19.03
CA VAL A 28 3.72 15.72 17.91
C VAL A 28 3.37 16.38 16.58
N ALA A 29 4.39 16.60 15.75
CA ALA A 29 4.23 16.98 14.37
C ALA A 29 4.37 15.76 13.45
N ILE A 30 3.39 15.53 12.58
CA ILE A 30 3.37 14.38 11.64
C ILE A 30 3.46 14.88 10.21
N ILE A 31 4.38 14.32 9.41
CA ILE A 31 4.56 14.65 8.01
C ILE A 31 3.94 13.59 7.11
N GLY A 32 2.81 13.90 6.48
CA GLY A 32 2.00 13.04 5.62
C GLY A 32 0.67 12.66 6.24
N ALA A 33 -0.44 13.08 5.61
CA ALA A 33 -1.83 12.78 5.98
C ALA A 33 -2.39 11.56 5.22
N GLY A 34 -1.55 10.55 4.99
CA GLY A 34 -1.95 9.23 4.51
C GLY A 34 -2.33 8.29 5.66
N TYR A 35 -2.61 7.02 5.35
CA TYR A 35 -2.94 6.00 6.36
C TYR A 35 -1.96 5.97 7.54
N THR A 36 -0.66 6.06 7.27
CA THR A 36 0.37 5.96 8.31
C THR A 36 0.32 7.11 9.31
N GLY A 37 0.28 8.34 8.78
CA GLY A 37 0.29 9.54 9.62
C GLY A 37 -1.01 9.70 10.38
N LEU A 38 -2.15 9.47 9.72
CA LEU A 38 -3.46 9.59 10.39
C LEU A 38 -3.67 8.48 11.43
N ALA A 39 -3.22 7.24 11.18
CA ALA A 39 -3.28 6.18 12.18
C ALA A 39 -2.45 6.52 13.42
N ALA A 40 -1.26 7.10 13.24
CA ALA A 40 -0.46 7.57 14.37
C ALA A 40 -1.14 8.74 15.09
N ALA A 41 -1.71 9.69 14.33
CA ALA A 41 -2.39 10.85 14.89
C ALA A 41 -3.58 10.47 15.80
N ILE A 42 -4.38 9.49 15.37
CA ILE A 42 -5.51 8.97 16.15
C ILE A 42 -5.04 8.39 17.49
N GLU A 43 -4.03 7.55 17.50
CA GLU A 43 -3.52 6.93 18.75
C GLU A 43 -2.93 7.99 19.70
N LEU A 44 -2.18 8.96 19.16
CA LEU A 44 -1.60 10.05 19.95
C LEU A 44 -2.68 10.97 20.54
N ALA A 45 -3.68 11.34 19.74
CA ALA A 45 -4.79 12.17 20.21
C ALA A 45 -5.62 11.46 21.30
N ARG A 46 -5.88 10.16 21.12
CA ARG A 46 -6.55 9.31 22.15
C ARG A 46 -5.77 9.25 23.46
N ALA A 47 -4.45 9.38 23.40
CA ALA A 47 -3.58 9.49 24.57
C ALA A 47 -3.43 10.94 25.10
N GLY A 48 -4.27 11.88 24.64
CA GLY A 48 -4.30 13.26 25.10
C GLY A 48 -3.16 14.14 24.57
N ARG A 49 -2.48 13.74 23.48
CA ARG A 49 -1.43 14.54 22.86
C ARG A 49 -2.01 15.53 21.85
N SER A 50 -1.47 16.75 21.84
CA SER A 50 -1.74 17.72 20.79
C SER A 50 -0.98 17.33 19.53
N VAL A 51 -1.71 17.17 18.39
CA VAL A 51 -1.13 16.66 17.14
C VAL A 51 -1.44 17.59 15.97
N GLN A 52 -0.40 18.00 15.26
CA GLN A 52 -0.52 18.66 13.96
C GLN A 52 0.00 17.74 12.84
N VAL A 53 -0.80 17.50 11.82
CA VAL A 53 -0.45 16.70 10.63
C VAL A 53 -0.29 17.61 9.42
N PHE A 54 0.81 17.51 8.72
CA PHE A 54 1.13 18.34 7.55
C PHE A 54 1.17 17.48 6.29
N ASP A 55 0.44 17.86 5.24
CA ASP A 55 0.55 17.22 3.94
C ASP A 55 0.81 18.27 2.85
N LYS A 56 1.71 17.96 1.94
CA LYS A 56 2.04 18.86 0.82
C LYS A 56 0.94 18.96 -0.24
N SER A 57 0.07 17.96 -0.26
CA SER A 57 -1.09 17.87 -1.15
C SER A 57 -2.38 17.89 -0.34
N ARG A 58 -3.51 17.54 -0.96
CA ARG A 58 -4.75 17.23 -0.23
C ARG A 58 -4.52 15.98 0.64
N ALA A 59 -5.21 15.89 1.77
CA ALA A 59 -5.12 14.72 2.61
C ALA A 59 -5.50 13.45 1.81
N GLY A 60 -4.62 12.43 1.85
CA GLY A 60 -4.82 11.17 1.16
C GLY A 60 -4.72 11.18 -0.36
N GLU A 61 -4.36 12.29 -0.99
CA GLU A 61 -4.25 12.38 -2.45
C GLU A 61 -3.17 11.44 -3.03
N ALA A 62 -2.18 11.09 -2.23
CA ALA A 62 -1.10 10.16 -2.56
C ALA A 62 -1.57 8.70 -2.61
N ALA A 63 -0.71 7.74 -2.25
CA ALA A 63 -0.99 6.30 -2.37
C ALA A 63 -2.23 5.81 -1.62
N SER A 64 -2.65 6.47 -0.55
CA SER A 64 -3.72 6.00 0.34
C SER A 64 -5.09 5.95 -0.35
N SER A 65 -5.38 6.84 -1.29
CA SER A 65 -6.63 6.82 -2.04
C SER A 65 -6.47 6.35 -3.50
N ARG A 66 -5.28 5.90 -3.91
CA ARG A 66 -4.97 5.50 -5.29
C ARG A 66 -4.64 4.01 -5.44
N SER A 67 -4.48 3.29 -4.32
CA SER A 67 -4.07 1.88 -4.32
C SER A 67 -5.11 0.96 -4.96
N GLY A 68 -4.74 -0.31 -5.20
CA GLY A 68 -5.66 -1.30 -5.79
C GLY A 68 -6.76 -1.79 -4.86
N GLY A 69 -6.84 -1.30 -3.63
CA GLY A 69 -7.88 -1.70 -2.68
C GLY A 69 -7.75 -3.15 -2.19
N ILE A 70 -6.53 -3.71 -2.14
CA ILE A 70 -6.25 -5.08 -1.68
C ILE A 70 -5.57 -5.03 -0.31
N GLY A 71 -6.28 -5.44 0.73
CA GLY A 71 -5.83 -5.50 2.12
C GLY A 71 -5.08 -6.79 2.43
N SER A 72 -3.90 -6.98 1.82
CA SER A 72 -3.19 -8.25 1.95
C SER A 72 -2.29 -8.36 3.19
N GLY A 73 -1.62 -7.28 3.59
CA GLY A 73 -0.58 -7.34 4.63
C GLY A 73 0.55 -8.34 4.32
N ASN A 74 0.68 -8.77 3.06
CA ASN A 74 1.72 -9.68 2.64
C ASN A 74 3.07 -8.96 2.58
N LEU A 75 4.14 -9.71 2.78
CA LEU A 75 5.50 -9.27 2.48
C LEU A 75 5.85 -9.59 1.02
N ARG A 76 6.83 -8.88 0.48
CA ARG A 76 7.29 -9.12 -0.90
C ARG A 76 7.96 -10.49 -1.07
N LEU A 77 8.55 -11.00 -0.02
CA LEU A 77 9.13 -12.35 0.02
C LEU A 77 8.05 -13.35 0.45
N SER A 78 7.97 -14.50 -0.21
CA SER A 78 7.15 -15.63 0.25
C SER A 78 7.65 -16.15 1.60
N PHE A 79 6.80 -16.82 2.36
CA PHE A 79 7.20 -17.38 3.66
C PHE A 79 8.32 -18.41 3.51
N ALA A 80 8.27 -19.25 2.45
CA ALA A 80 9.35 -20.18 2.12
C ALA A 80 10.70 -19.48 1.93
N LYS A 81 10.71 -18.35 1.18
CA LYS A 81 11.94 -17.56 0.99
C LYS A 81 12.40 -16.87 2.27
N MET A 82 11.48 -16.43 3.11
CA MET A 82 11.83 -15.85 4.42
C MET A 82 12.43 -16.91 5.35
N LEU A 83 11.88 -18.11 5.39
CA LEU A 83 12.44 -19.23 6.16
C LEU A 83 13.89 -19.52 5.75
N ALA A 84 14.14 -19.60 4.44
CA ALA A 84 15.48 -19.88 3.90
C ALA A 84 16.48 -18.74 4.16
N ARG A 85 16.04 -17.47 4.08
CA ARG A 85 16.93 -16.31 4.17
C ARG A 85 17.15 -15.81 5.60
N LEU A 86 16.14 -15.88 6.46
CA LEU A 86 16.10 -15.22 7.78
C LEU A 86 16.07 -16.19 8.95
N GLY A 87 15.85 -17.48 8.66
CA GLY A 87 15.59 -18.50 9.67
C GLY A 87 14.15 -18.46 10.20
N ARG A 88 13.76 -19.54 10.89
CA ARG A 88 12.38 -19.79 11.31
C ARG A 88 11.82 -18.71 12.22
N GLN A 89 12.56 -18.39 13.30
CA GLN A 89 12.08 -17.46 14.33
C GLN A 89 11.71 -16.09 13.74
N LYS A 90 12.58 -15.53 12.91
CA LYS A 90 12.39 -14.21 12.30
C LYS A 90 11.31 -14.22 11.22
N ALA A 91 11.29 -15.28 10.40
CA ALA A 91 10.27 -15.43 9.37
C ALA A 91 8.86 -15.54 9.97
N GLU A 92 8.69 -16.35 11.03
CA GLU A 92 7.43 -16.48 11.74
C GLU A 92 7.01 -15.17 12.40
N ALA A 93 7.93 -14.44 13.04
CA ALA A 93 7.63 -13.16 13.69
C ALA A 93 7.07 -12.15 12.68
N TYR A 94 7.71 -11.99 11.52
CA TYR A 94 7.23 -11.10 10.47
C TYR A 94 5.85 -11.51 9.92
N TYR A 95 5.65 -12.79 9.73
CA TYR A 95 4.40 -13.29 9.17
C TYR A 95 3.23 -13.17 10.16
N ARG A 96 3.46 -13.47 11.44
CA ARG A 96 2.47 -13.31 12.53
C ARG A 96 2.07 -11.85 12.69
N GLU A 97 3.03 -10.93 12.63
CA GLU A 97 2.72 -9.50 12.69
C GLU A 97 1.84 -9.07 11.50
N GLY A 98 2.03 -9.65 10.29
CA GLY A 98 1.15 -9.42 9.15
C GLY A 98 -0.28 -9.93 9.35
N ILE A 99 -0.43 -11.09 10.01
CA ILE A 99 -1.74 -11.62 10.38
C ILE A 99 -2.42 -10.69 11.39
N GLU A 100 -1.69 -10.26 12.42
CA GLU A 100 -2.20 -9.34 13.45
C GLU A 100 -2.58 -7.99 12.84
N ALA A 101 -1.76 -7.45 11.94
CA ALA A 101 -2.02 -6.18 11.27
C ALA A 101 -3.30 -6.22 10.41
N ARG A 102 -3.61 -7.35 9.74
CA ARG A 102 -4.89 -7.53 9.03
C ARG A 102 -6.07 -7.57 9.98
N ALA A 103 -5.96 -8.36 11.05
CA ALA A 103 -6.99 -8.46 12.06
C ALA A 103 -7.25 -7.10 12.75
N ASP A 104 -6.20 -6.33 13.01
CA ASP A 104 -6.30 -4.98 13.57
C ASP A 104 -7.01 -4.01 12.62
N LEU A 105 -6.72 -4.07 11.31
CA LEU A 105 -7.44 -3.26 10.32
C LEU A 105 -8.93 -3.58 10.30
N SER A 106 -9.31 -4.86 10.30
CA SER A 106 -10.70 -5.29 10.31
C SER A 106 -11.43 -4.79 11.57
N ARG A 107 -10.85 -5.02 12.74
CA ARG A 107 -11.41 -4.52 14.03
C ARG A 107 -11.55 -3.00 14.05
N PHE A 108 -10.59 -2.29 13.51
CA PHE A 108 -10.65 -0.83 13.45
C PHE A 108 -11.78 -0.34 12.53
N ILE A 109 -11.92 -0.92 11.34
CA ILE A 109 -13.01 -0.57 10.41
C ILE A 109 -14.37 -0.80 11.06
N GLU A 110 -14.53 -1.92 11.75
CA GLU A 110 -15.76 -2.27 12.47
C GLU A 110 -16.02 -1.31 13.66
N ALA A 111 -15.03 -1.12 14.51
CA ALA A 111 -15.16 -0.30 15.73
C ALA A 111 -15.45 1.17 15.42
N GLU A 112 -14.88 1.73 14.35
CA GLU A 112 -15.12 3.11 13.93
C GLU A 112 -16.31 3.24 12.96
N GLY A 113 -16.97 2.14 12.59
CA GLY A 113 -18.12 2.13 11.67
C GLY A 113 -17.78 2.62 10.26
N ILE A 114 -16.54 2.42 9.78
CA ILE A 114 -16.08 2.96 8.49
C ILE A 114 -16.70 2.19 7.33
N GLN A 115 -17.51 2.87 6.53
CA GLN A 115 -18.14 2.29 5.34
C GLN A 115 -17.19 2.38 4.15
N CYS A 116 -16.36 1.35 3.92
CA CYS A 116 -15.36 1.33 2.87
C CYS A 116 -15.41 0.07 1.99
N HIS A 117 -16.57 -0.56 1.86
CA HIS A 117 -16.75 -1.82 1.12
C HIS A 117 -15.71 -2.89 1.51
N PHE A 118 -15.46 -3.02 2.81
CA PHE A 118 -14.54 -4.03 3.30
C PHE A 118 -15.15 -5.42 3.12
N ASP A 119 -14.49 -6.25 2.30
CA ASP A 119 -15.01 -7.56 1.91
C ASP A 119 -13.91 -8.64 2.01
N PRO A 120 -14.02 -9.61 2.95
CA PRO A 120 -13.04 -10.66 3.16
C PRO A 120 -13.19 -11.85 2.18
N VAL A 121 -13.28 -11.58 0.90
CA VAL A 121 -13.50 -12.60 -0.16
C VAL A 121 -12.26 -13.43 -0.49
N GLY A 122 -11.11 -13.10 0.06
CA GLY A 122 -9.85 -13.78 -0.23
C GLY A 122 -9.17 -13.27 -1.51
N CYS A 123 -8.04 -13.91 -1.84
CA CYS A 123 -7.25 -13.59 -3.02
C CYS A 123 -6.81 -14.87 -3.73
N PHE A 124 -6.99 -14.93 -5.05
CA PHE A 124 -6.40 -15.95 -5.90
C PHE A 124 -5.11 -15.41 -6.54
N ILE A 125 -4.02 -16.18 -6.46
CA ILE A 125 -2.72 -15.86 -7.04
C ILE A 125 -2.45 -16.88 -8.15
N GLY A 126 -2.56 -16.45 -9.42
CA GLY A 126 -2.38 -17.29 -10.59
C GLY A 126 -0.90 -17.59 -10.88
N ALA A 127 -0.60 -18.85 -11.13
CA ALA A 127 0.72 -19.32 -11.52
C ALA A 127 0.93 -19.09 -13.02
N VAL A 128 1.82 -18.19 -13.42
CA VAL A 128 2.11 -17.90 -14.85
C VAL A 128 2.94 -18.99 -15.52
N ARG A 129 3.43 -19.99 -14.76
CA ARG A 129 4.22 -21.14 -15.24
C ARG A 129 3.93 -22.37 -14.38
N PRO A 130 4.11 -23.61 -14.90
CA PRO A 130 3.93 -24.82 -14.10
C PRO A 130 4.77 -24.85 -12.82
N ALA A 131 6.06 -24.47 -12.88
CA ALA A 131 6.95 -24.43 -11.72
C ALA A 131 6.50 -23.42 -10.65
N HIS A 132 5.76 -22.36 -11.03
CA HIS A 132 5.17 -21.42 -10.08
C HIS A 132 4.00 -22.05 -9.33
N TYR A 133 3.20 -22.90 -9.98
CA TYR A 133 2.14 -23.64 -9.31
C TYR A 133 2.68 -24.52 -8.18
N GLU A 134 3.74 -25.31 -8.47
CA GLU A 134 4.39 -26.14 -7.45
C GLU A 134 4.93 -25.30 -6.27
N SER A 135 5.42 -24.10 -6.58
CA SER A 135 5.91 -23.19 -5.54
C SER A 135 4.77 -22.62 -4.68
N LEU A 136 3.62 -22.31 -5.31
CA LEU A 136 2.43 -21.83 -4.60
C LEU A 136 1.77 -22.95 -3.77
N ALA A 137 1.75 -24.20 -4.27
CA ALA A 137 1.24 -25.32 -3.52
C ALA A 137 2.04 -25.56 -2.23
N ARG A 138 3.38 -25.58 -2.34
CA ARG A 138 4.27 -25.68 -1.17
C ARG A 138 4.11 -24.48 -0.21
N GLU A 139 3.91 -23.28 -0.73
CA GLU A 139 3.64 -22.11 0.11
C GLU A 139 2.34 -22.27 0.89
N ALA A 140 1.25 -22.75 0.27
CA ALA A 140 -0.02 -23.02 0.96
C ALA A 140 0.14 -24.01 2.10
N GLU A 141 0.85 -25.11 1.87
CA GLU A 141 1.16 -26.12 2.90
C GLU A 141 1.94 -25.52 4.07
N LEU A 142 2.99 -24.72 3.78
CA LEU A 142 3.78 -24.05 4.80
C LEU A 142 2.97 -23.06 5.61
N LEU A 143 2.10 -22.27 4.96
CA LEU A 143 1.25 -21.31 5.63
C LEU A 143 0.26 -21.97 6.57
N ASN A 144 -0.35 -23.07 6.16
CA ASN A 144 -1.26 -23.83 7.02
C ASN A 144 -0.50 -24.49 8.18
N LYS A 145 0.65 -25.09 7.92
CA LYS A 145 1.47 -25.73 8.94
C LYS A 145 1.92 -24.76 10.05
N HIS A 146 2.22 -23.52 9.71
CA HIS A 146 2.79 -22.55 10.66
C HIS A 146 1.77 -21.59 11.25
N PHE A 147 0.64 -21.32 10.53
CA PHE A 147 -0.28 -20.23 10.88
C PHE A 147 -1.77 -20.58 10.76
N ASP A 148 -2.12 -21.77 10.28
CA ASP A 148 -3.51 -22.22 10.09
C ASP A 148 -4.38 -21.22 9.28
N LEU A 149 -3.85 -20.78 8.13
CA LEU A 149 -4.51 -19.76 7.31
C LEU A 149 -5.56 -20.30 6.34
N ALA A 150 -5.83 -21.60 6.35
CA ALA A 150 -6.72 -22.26 5.40
C ALA A 150 -6.40 -21.93 3.92
N ALA A 151 -5.12 -21.67 3.60
CA ALA A 151 -4.66 -21.47 2.25
C ALA A 151 -4.71 -22.78 1.45
N PHE A 152 -5.08 -22.73 0.19
CA PHE A 152 -5.14 -23.95 -0.64
C PHE A 152 -4.68 -23.69 -2.07
N SER A 153 -4.11 -24.74 -2.68
CA SER A 153 -3.76 -24.74 -4.09
C SER A 153 -4.97 -25.12 -4.95
N VAL A 154 -5.06 -24.50 -6.13
CA VAL A 154 -6.10 -24.76 -7.13
C VAL A 154 -5.42 -25.27 -8.39
N PRO A 155 -5.62 -26.53 -8.80
CA PRO A 155 -5.01 -27.08 -10.01
C PRO A 155 -5.58 -26.41 -11.28
N LYS A 156 -4.84 -26.49 -12.38
CA LYS A 156 -5.25 -25.89 -13.67
C LYS A 156 -6.64 -26.35 -14.11
N SER A 157 -6.98 -27.61 -13.88
CA SER A 157 -8.29 -28.19 -14.22
C SER A 157 -9.46 -27.56 -13.47
N GLU A 158 -9.20 -26.87 -12.36
CA GLU A 158 -10.22 -26.25 -11.49
C GLU A 158 -10.13 -24.73 -11.45
N GLN A 159 -9.13 -24.13 -12.12
CA GLN A 159 -8.87 -22.68 -12.01
C GLN A 159 -10.07 -21.81 -12.41
N HIS A 160 -10.92 -22.29 -13.34
CA HIS A 160 -12.12 -21.56 -13.76
C HIS A 160 -13.18 -21.39 -12.65
N LYS A 161 -13.04 -22.11 -11.54
CA LYS A 161 -13.86 -21.87 -10.33
C LYS A 161 -13.45 -20.58 -9.60
N GLU A 162 -12.23 -20.08 -9.85
CA GLU A 162 -11.65 -18.91 -9.20
C GLU A 162 -11.46 -17.73 -10.16
N ILE A 163 -11.10 -18.00 -11.42
CA ILE A 163 -10.82 -16.99 -12.44
C ILE A 163 -11.19 -17.51 -13.83
N GLY A 164 -11.96 -16.77 -14.61
CA GLY A 164 -12.34 -17.08 -15.98
C GLY A 164 -11.22 -16.80 -16.99
N SER A 165 -10.09 -17.50 -16.87
CA SER A 165 -8.91 -17.26 -17.70
C SER A 165 -8.10 -18.55 -17.90
N ASP A 166 -7.55 -18.73 -19.09
CA ASP A 166 -6.60 -19.81 -19.42
C ASP A 166 -5.13 -19.38 -19.28
N ALA A 167 -4.86 -18.13 -18.93
CA ALA A 167 -3.52 -17.57 -18.85
C ALA A 167 -2.64 -18.16 -17.73
N TYR A 168 -3.22 -18.96 -16.83
CA TYR A 168 -2.53 -19.50 -15.67
C TYR A 168 -2.43 -21.02 -15.69
N HIS A 169 -1.55 -21.55 -14.87
CA HIS A 169 -1.33 -22.99 -14.68
C HIS A 169 -1.87 -23.45 -13.29
N GLY A 170 -3.06 -23.00 -12.91
CA GLY A 170 -3.58 -23.10 -11.56
C GLY A 170 -3.11 -21.93 -10.69
N GLY A 171 -3.19 -22.08 -9.37
CA GLY A 171 -2.80 -21.02 -8.44
C GLY A 171 -2.97 -21.41 -6.97
N MET A 172 -2.98 -20.38 -6.12
CA MET A 172 -3.22 -20.51 -4.68
C MET A 172 -4.28 -19.52 -4.24
N VAL A 173 -5.19 -19.95 -3.38
CA VAL A 173 -6.13 -19.08 -2.69
C VAL A 173 -5.64 -18.77 -1.28
N ARG A 174 -5.69 -17.50 -0.92
CA ARG A 174 -5.48 -16.94 0.41
C ARG A 174 -6.80 -16.37 0.93
N PRO A 175 -7.53 -17.10 1.79
CA PRO A 175 -8.85 -16.65 2.30
C PRO A 175 -8.77 -15.41 3.20
N ASP A 176 -7.64 -15.18 3.85
CA ASP A 176 -7.39 -14.13 4.84
C ASP A 176 -7.12 -12.73 4.25
N ILE A 177 -7.29 -12.55 2.95
CA ILE A 177 -7.09 -11.27 2.25
C ILE A 177 -8.46 -10.64 1.95
N ALA A 178 -8.58 -9.34 2.19
CA ALA A 178 -9.79 -8.59 1.94
C ALA A 178 -9.65 -7.60 0.78
N GLY A 179 -10.77 -7.31 0.12
CA GLY A 179 -10.93 -6.13 -0.74
C GLY A 179 -11.54 -4.97 0.02
N LEU A 180 -11.28 -3.74 -0.43
CA LEU A 180 -11.91 -2.54 0.10
C LEU A 180 -11.82 -1.36 -0.89
N GLN A 181 -12.55 -0.29 -0.62
CA GLN A 181 -12.45 0.98 -1.36
C GLN A 181 -11.47 1.91 -0.61
N PRO A 182 -10.26 2.14 -1.16
CA PRO A 182 -9.18 2.78 -0.40
C PRO A 182 -9.44 4.28 -0.11
N ALA A 183 -10.16 4.99 -0.97
CA ALA A 183 -10.45 6.40 -0.72
C ALA A 183 -11.50 6.58 0.39
N LEU A 184 -12.51 5.71 0.46
CA LEU A 184 -13.47 5.70 1.57
C LEU A 184 -12.80 5.28 2.89
N LEU A 185 -11.92 4.29 2.88
CA LEU A 185 -11.14 3.96 4.07
C LEU A 185 -10.31 5.15 4.54
N HIS A 186 -9.65 5.87 3.62
CA HIS A 186 -8.88 7.06 3.97
C HIS A 186 -9.77 8.15 4.56
N GLN A 187 -10.94 8.40 3.96
CA GLN A 187 -11.90 9.38 4.46
C GLN A 187 -12.32 9.05 5.89
N GLY A 188 -12.71 7.79 6.14
CA GLY A 188 -13.09 7.36 7.50
C GLY A 188 -11.97 7.53 8.52
N ILE A 189 -10.71 7.20 8.16
CA ILE A 189 -9.55 7.42 9.05
C ILE A 189 -9.32 8.91 9.28
N LEU A 190 -9.49 9.76 8.27
CA LEU A 190 -9.37 11.21 8.40
C LEU A 190 -10.46 11.77 9.32
N ASP A 191 -11.70 11.32 9.16
CA ASP A 191 -12.83 11.75 9.99
C ASP A 191 -12.61 11.35 11.46
N CYS A 192 -12.12 10.14 11.73
CA CYS A 192 -11.71 9.71 13.07
C CYS A 192 -10.61 10.61 13.67
N ALA A 193 -9.61 10.98 12.87
CA ALA A 193 -8.54 11.87 13.33
C ALA A 193 -9.06 13.26 13.68
N LEU A 194 -9.85 13.85 12.79
CA LEU A 194 -10.46 15.18 13.00
C LEU A 194 -11.42 15.18 14.17
N GLY A 195 -12.27 14.17 14.30
CA GLY A 195 -13.18 13.97 15.43
C GLY A 195 -12.45 13.77 16.76
N GLY A 196 -11.23 13.23 16.73
CA GLY A 196 -10.32 13.10 17.87
C GLY A 196 -9.53 14.37 18.22
N GLY A 197 -9.78 15.50 17.53
CA GLY A 197 -9.10 16.78 17.81
C GLY A 197 -7.74 16.95 17.11
N VAL A 198 -7.39 16.07 16.16
CA VAL A 198 -6.18 16.24 15.34
C VAL A 198 -6.35 17.39 14.37
N THR A 199 -5.36 18.29 14.30
CA THR A 199 -5.34 19.34 13.29
C THR A 199 -4.61 18.86 12.05
N VAL A 200 -5.27 18.88 10.88
CA VAL A 200 -4.69 18.45 9.60
C VAL A 200 -4.54 19.64 8.65
N HIS A 201 -3.31 19.96 8.30
CA HIS A 201 -2.92 21.04 7.40
C HIS A 201 -2.64 20.47 5.99
N ALA A 202 -3.68 20.39 5.16
CA ALA A 202 -3.54 20.04 3.74
C ALA A 202 -2.82 21.18 2.98
N LYS A 203 -2.19 20.84 1.82
CA LYS A 203 -1.46 21.78 0.97
C LYS A 203 -0.41 22.60 1.74
N THR A 204 0.15 21.99 2.79
CA THR A 204 1.13 22.63 3.69
C THR A 204 2.39 21.76 3.71
N ALA A 205 3.23 21.96 2.69
CA ALA A 205 4.49 21.23 2.56
C ALA A 205 5.45 21.60 3.70
N VAL A 206 6.02 20.56 4.32
CA VAL A 206 7.16 20.73 5.23
C VAL A 206 8.41 20.91 4.38
N SER A 207 9.18 21.96 4.64
CA SER A 207 10.44 22.27 3.94
C SER A 207 11.68 21.83 4.70
N GLY A 208 11.56 21.60 6.01
CA GLY A 208 12.68 21.15 6.85
C GLY A 208 12.24 20.79 8.27
N ILE A 209 13.08 20.02 8.92
CA ILE A 209 12.97 19.63 10.33
C ILE A 209 14.31 19.92 10.96
N GLN A 210 14.34 20.79 11.96
CA GLN A 210 15.55 21.15 12.67
C GLN A 210 15.43 20.70 14.13
N ARG A 211 16.45 19.99 14.63
CA ARG A 211 16.50 19.62 16.04
C ARG A 211 16.89 20.83 16.88
N GLU A 212 16.18 21.04 17.99
CA GLU A 212 16.45 22.04 18.99
C GLU A 212 16.82 21.41 20.33
N ALA A 213 17.12 22.23 21.34
CA ALA A 213 17.48 21.78 22.68
C ALA A 213 16.33 20.96 23.32
N SER A 214 15.08 21.33 23.05
CA SER A 214 13.88 20.68 23.61
C SER A 214 12.89 20.31 22.50
N GLY A 215 13.26 19.37 21.61
CA GLY A 215 12.36 18.92 20.53
C GLY A 215 12.81 19.35 19.14
N PHE A 216 11.90 19.84 18.32
CA PHE A 216 12.13 20.14 16.90
C PHE A 216 11.40 21.41 16.48
N GLU A 217 12.00 22.18 15.59
CA GLU A 217 11.31 23.16 14.75
C GLU A 217 10.95 22.52 13.42
N VAL A 218 9.67 22.55 13.06
CA VAL A 218 9.15 22.08 11.78
C VAL A 218 8.79 23.27 10.92
N MET A 219 9.52 23.45 9.83
CA MET A 219 9.34 24.55 8.88
C MET A 219 8.40 24.14 7.77
N THR A 220 7.39 24.95 7.48
CA THR A 220 6.43 24.73 6.43
C THR A 220 6.31 25.94 5.49
N VAL A 221 5.65 25.76 4.35
CA VAL A 221 5.35 26.88 3.42
C VAL A 221 4.39 27.93 4.03
N ARG A 222 3.75 27.65 5.18
CA ARG A 222 2.81 28.53 5.86
C ARG A 222 3.38 29.15 7.15
N GLY A 223 4.57 28.78 7.55
CA GLY A 223 5.19 29.19 8.79
C GLY A 223 5.90 28.04 9.48
N ARG A 224 6.14 28.18 10.77
CA ARG A 224 6.83 27.17 11.57
C ARG A 224 6.01 26.79 12.80
N THR A 225 6.27 25.59 13.33
CA THR A 225 5.75 25.11 14.60
C THR A 225 6.82 24.36 15.35
N ARG A 226 6.81 24.42 16.67
CA ARG A 226 7.67 23.59 17.51
C ARG A 226 6.93 22.33 17.91
N ALA A 227 7.63 21.19 17.91
CA ALA A 227 7.08 19.92 18.32
C ALA A 227 8.06 19.20 19.24
N ARG A 228 7.55 18.53 20.28
CA ARG A 228 8.37 17.67 21.11
C ARG A 228 8.89 16.48 20.33
N ASP A 229 8.02 15.85 19.57
CA ASP A 229 8.32 14.67 18.75
C ASP A 229 7.92 14.91 17.28
N VAL A 230 8.63 14.26 16.37
CA VAL A 230 8.33 14.32 14.93
C VAL A 230 8.19 12.91 14.37
N PHE A 231 7.14 12.70 13.58
CA PHE A 231 6.90 11.46 12.87
C PHE A 231 6.77 11.68 11.36
N VAL A 232 7.59 10.99 10.56
CA VAL A 232 7.61 11.09 9.09
C VAL A 232 6.91 9.88 8.48
N ALA A 233 5.81 10.13 7.78
CA ALA A 233 4.91 9.16 7.15
C ALA A 233 4.77 9.33 5.64
N GLY A 234 5.73 10.01 4.96
CA GLY A 234 5.66 10.35 3.54
C GLY A 234 5.82 9.17 2.57
N ASN A 235 6.40 8.05 3.02
CA ASN A 235 6.65 6.81 2.24
C ASN A 235 7.16 7.11 0.82
N GLY A 236 6.48 6.65 -0.24
CA GLY A 236 6.88 6.86 -1.64
C GLY A 236 6.82 8.31 -2.14
N TYR A 237 6.31 9.22 -1.34
CA TYR A 237 6.21 10.65 -1.63
C TYR A 237 7.19 11.49 -0.80
N THR A 238 8.12 10.85 -0.13
CA THR A 238 9.22 11.48 0.61
C THR A 238 10.07 12.37 -0.31
N ASP A 239 10.43 13.55 0.17
CA ASP A 239 11.14 14.57 -0.60
C ASP A 239 12.40 15.10 0.13
N ALA A 240 12.87 16.27 -0.26
CA ALA A 240 14.11 16.85 0.25
C ALA A 240 14.03 17.27 1.74
N ALA A 241 12.83 17.47 2.30
CA ALA A 241 12.66 17.81 3.72
C ALA A 241 13.13 16.67 4.65
N THR A 242 13.15 15.43 4.14
CA THR A 242 13.57 14.25 4.91
C THR A 242 14.62 13.42 4.16
N PRO A 243 15.85 13.96 3.98
CA PRO A 243 16.89 13.39 3.11
C PRO A 243 17.36 12.01 3.57
N TRP A 244 17.31 11.73 4.88
CA TRP A 244 17.65 10.41 5.41
C TRP A 244 16.71 9.32 4.88
N LEU A 245 15.39 9.55 4.89
CA LEU A 245 14.41 8.60 4.39
C LEU A 245 14.43 8.53 2.86
N ARG A 246 14.57 9.69 2.19
CA ARG A 246 14.59 9.80 0.73
C ARG A 246 15.64 8.93 0.05
N ARG A 247 16.80 8.74 0.69
CA ARG A 247 17.90 7.90 0.16
C ARG A 247 17.68 6.40 0.35
N ARG A 248 16.62 6.00 1.04
CA ARG A 248 16.29 4.62 1.41
C ARG A 248 15.06 4.07 0.70
N LEU A 249 14.29 4.93 0.08
CA LEU A 249 13.05 4.56 -0.60
C LEU A 249 13.10 4.92 -2.08
N VAL A 250 12.89 3.93 -2.93
CA VAL A 250 12.77 4.11 -4.38
C VAL A 250 11.28 4.19 -4.72
N PRO A 251 10.77 5.35 -5.18
CA PRO A 251 9.39 5.49 -5.64
C PRO A 251 9.24 4.82 -7.01
N VAL A 252 8.54 3.70 -7.04
CA VAL A 252 8.25 2.96 -8.27
C VAL A 252 6.84 3.29 -8.74
N PRO A 253 6.66 3.83 -9.96
CA PRO A 253 5.34 4.11 -10.50
C PRO A 253 4.53 2.83 -10.67
N SER A 254 3.29 2.86 -10.21
CA SER A 254 2.30 1.80 -10.39
C SER A 254 1.06 2.39 -11.04
N LEU A 255 0.68 1.82 -12.18
CA LEU A 255 -0.44 2.25 -13.01
C LEU A 255 -1.66 1.38 -12.71
N MET A 256 -2.84 1.98 -12.78
CA MET A 256 -4.13 1.32 -12.70
C MET A 256 -5.01 1.75 -13.87
N ILE A 257 -5.81 0.82 -14.36
CA ILE A 257 -6.89 1.05 -15.33
C ILE A 257 -8.18 0.46 -14.79
N ALA A 258 -9.32 1.05 -15.15
CA ALA A 258 -10.65 0.50 -14.92
C ALA A 258 -11.37 0.35 -16.26
N THR A 259 -12.01 -0.77 -16.49
CA THR A 259 -12.87 -0.96 -17.67
C THR A 259 -14.09 -0.04 -17.64
N ASP A 260 -14.77 0.10 -18.75
CA ASP A 260 -16.16 0.51 -18.77
C ASP A 260 -17.02 -0.54 -18.07
N HIS A 261 -18.33 -0.25 -17.88
CA HIS A 261 -19.26 -1.20 -17.27
C HIS A 261 -19.32 -2.50 -18.06
N LEU A 262 -19.27 -3.61 -17.33
CA LEU A 262 -19.39 -4.96 -17.87
C LEU A 262 -20.79 -5.50 -17.60
N ASP A 263 -21.29 -6.32 -18.52
CA ASP A 263 -22.47 -7.13 -18.27
C ASP A 263 -22.24 -8.04 -17.05
N PRO A 264 -23.20 -8.19 -16.13
CA PRO A 264 -23.08 -9.08 -14.97
C PRO A 264 -22.66 -10.53 -15.33
N ALA A 265 -23.15 -11.07 -16.46
CA ALA A 265 -22.79 -12.41 -16.90
C ALA A 265 -21.30 -12.50 -17.31
N VAL A 266 -20.77 -11.43 -17.93
CA VAL A 266 -19.34 -11.35 -18.23
C VAL A 266 -18.52 -11.29 -16.94
N MET A 267 -18.91 -10.47 -15.98
CA MET A 267 -18.22 -10.38 -14.69
C MET A 267 -18.28 -11.70 -13.92
N ASP A 268 -19.40 -12.40 -13.91
CA ASP A 268 -19.54 -13.71 -13.26
C ASP A 268 -18.65 -14.77 -13.91
N LYS A 269 -18.50 -14.73 -15.24
CA LYS A 269 -17.55 -15.57 -15.97
C LYS A 269 -16.11 -15.24 -15.59
N LEU A 270 -15.71 -13.96 -15.58
CA LEU A 270 -14.32 -13.56 -15.35
C LEU A 270 -13.90 -13.71 -13.89
N CYS A 271 -14.79 -13.41 -12.95
CA CYS A 271 -14.52 -13.36 -11.50
C CYS A 271 -15.60 -14.10 -10.70
N PRO A 272 -15.76 -15.42 -10.84
CA PRO A 272 -16.88 -16.17 -10.27
C PRO A 272 -16.97 -16.10 -8.74
N LYS A 273 -15.85 -15.87 -8.07
CA LYS A 273 -15.77 -15.71 -6.59
C LYS A 273 -15.58 -14.27 -6.13
N ARG A 274 -15.56 -13.31 -7.06
CA ARG A 274 -15.31 -11.88 -6.75
C ARG A 274 -14.04 -11.63 -5.92
N ARG A 275 -13.08 -12.57 -5.92
CA ARG A 275 -11.83 -12.45 -5.16
C ARG A 275 -10.94 -11.33 -5.68
N MET A 276 -10.04 -10.91 -4.81
CA MET A 276 -8.84 -10.20 -5.22
C MET A 276 -7.98 -11.14 -6.06
N LEU A 277 -7.34 -10.63 -7.10
CA LEU A 277 -6.60 -11.42 -8.07
C LEU A 277 -5.18 -10.88 -8.24
N GLY A 278 -4.23 -11.77 -8.48
CA GLY A 278 -2.85 -11.41 -8.77
C GLY A 278 -2.12 -12.55 -9.47
N ASP A 279 -0.88 -12.31 -9.84
CA ASP A 279 -0.06 -13.31 -10.51
C ASP A 279 1.36 -13.43 -9.94
N THR A 280 2.09 -14.43 -10.39
CA THR A 280 3.47 -14.72 -9.97
C THR A 280 4.53 -14.05 -10.83
N ASN A 281 4.19 -13.10 -11.70
CA ASN A 281 5.18 -12.30 -12.41
C ASN A 281 6.05 -11.47 -11.45
N ARG A 282 7.31 -11.23 -11.77
CA ARG A 282 8.18 -10.31 -11.03
C ARG A 282 7.65 -8.88 -11.09
N LEU A 283 7.21 -8.46 -12.29
CA LEU A 283 6.41 -7.26 -12.49
C LEU A 283 4.94 -7.59 -12.29
N HIS A 284 4.61 -7.92 -11.06
CA HIS A 284 3.34 -8.38 -10.56
C HIS A 284 2.16 -7.57 -11.09
N ASN A 285 1.18 -8.26 -11.67
CA ASN A 285 -0.14 -7.71 -11.96
C ASN A 285 -1.07 -8.02 -10.80
N TYR A 286 -1.92 -7.07 -10.46
CA TYR A 286 -2.94 -7.21 -9.44
C TYR A 286 -4.24 -6.59 -9.94
N PHE A 287 -5.33 -7.28 -9.74
CA PHE A 287 -6.61 -6.86 -10.29
C PHE A 287 -7.78 -7.38 -9.45
N ARG A 288 -8.93 -6.84 -9.68
CA ARG A 288 -10.15 -7.20 -8.94
C ARG A 288 -11.40 -6.65 -9.63
N PRO A 289 -12.59 -7.19 -9.35
CA PRO A 289 -13.82 -6.48 -9.62
C PRO A 289 -13.90 -5.20 -8.76
N SER A 290 -14.57 -4.16 -9.28
CA SER A 290 -14.96 -3.00 -8.48
C SER A 290 -15.90 -3.43 -7.34
N PRO A 291 -16.05 -2.63 -6.26
CA PRO A 291 -16.94 -2.99 -5.15
C PRO A 291 -18.39 -3.29 -5.57
N ASP A 292 -18.90 -2.53 -6.55
CA ASP A 292 -20.23 -2.73 -7.15
C ASP A 292 -20.30 -3.91 -8.14
N GLY A 293 -19.16 -4.54 -8.45
CA GLY A 293 -19.05 -5.66 -9.37
C GLY A 293 -19.24 -5.31 -10.85
N SER A 294 -19.22 -4.03 -11.22
CA SER A 294 -19.51 -3.59 -12.58
C SER A 294 -18.28 -3.42 -13.49
N ARG A 295 -17.06 -3.39 -12.94
CA ARG A 295 -15.81 -3.12 -13.68
C ARG A 295 -14.69 -4.03 -13.24
N ILE A 296 -13.70 -4.27 -14.09
CA ILE A 296 -12.40 -4.81 -13.70
C ILE A 296 -11.44 -3.64 -13.47
N LEU A 297 -10.83 -3.62 -12.28
CA LEU A 297 -9.73 -2.72 -11.92
C LEU A 297 -8.44 -3.50 -12.06
N PHE A 298 -7.52 -3.04 -12.92
CA PHE A 298 -6.30 -3.78 -13.24
C PHE A 298 -5.06 -2.90 -13.02
N GLY A 299 -4.08 -3.42 -12.29
CA GLY A 299 -2.89 -2.69 -11.90
C GLY A 299 -1.57 -3.41 -12.20
N GLY A 300 -0.52 -2.62 -12.46
CA GLY A 300 0.81 -3.15 -12.71
C GLY A 300 1.90 -2.10 -12.64
N ARG A 301 3.15 -2.53 -12.68
CA ARG A 301 4.31 -1.65 -12.64
C ARG A 301 4.62 -1.08 -14.02
N THR A 302 5.13 0.15 -14.03
CA THR A 302 5.65 0.80 -15.25
C THR A 302 7.03 1.38 -15.00
N ALA A 303 7.80 1.56 -16.08
CA ALA A 303 9.19 2.05 -16.00
C ALA A 303 9.34 3.53 -16.35
N GLY A 304 8.27 4.20 -16.80
CA GLY A 304 8.35 5.56 -17.33
C GLY A 304 8.37 6.63 -16.23
N ARG A 305 8.93 7.82 -16.56
CA ARG A 305 8.55 9.05 -15.89
C ARG A 305 7.12 9.36 -16.31
N LEU A 306 6.21 9.39 -15.33
CA LEU A 306 4.81 9.73 -15.59
C LEU A 306 4.61 11.22 -15.30
N ALA A 307 3.90 11.91 -16.20
CA ALA A 307 3.43 13.27 -15.93
C ALA A 307 2.46 13.22 -14.74
N VAL A 308 2.54 14.21 -13.86
CA VAL A 308 1.64 14.29 -12.69
C VAL A 308 0.20 14.52 -13.15
N ASP A 309 0.04 15.35 -14.17
CA ASP A 309 -1.26 15.68 -14.78
C ASP A 309 -1.17 15.39 -16.29
N GLY A 310 -2.07 14.58 -16.81
CA GLY A 310 -2.20 14.29 -18.23
C GLY A 310 -2.19 12.82 -18.59
N PRO A 311 -2.28 12.50 -19.90
CA PRO A 311 -2.32 11.14 -20.39
C PRO A 311 -1.07 10.35 -20.01
N VAL A 312 -1.28 9.15 -19.47
CA VAL A 312 -0.21 8.21 -19.10
C VAL A 312 -0.19 7.05 -20.09
N PRO A 313 0.99 6.54 -20.49
CA PRO A 313 1.08 5.37 -21.39
C PRO A 313 0.53 4.13 -20.69
N PHE A 314 -0.66 3.70 -21.07
CA PHE A 314 -1.38 2.56 -20.48
C PHE A 314 -1.45 1.31 -21.35
N ALA A 315 -1.14 1.41 -22.65
CA ALA A 315 -1.32 0.32 -23.62
C ALA A 315 -0.69 -1.00 -23.17
N HIS A 316 0.49 -0.95 -22.55
CA HIS A 316 1.16 -2.16 -22.05
C HIS A 316 0.35 -2.88 -20.95
N LEU A 317 -0.38 -2.13 -20.12
CA LEU A 317 -1.20 -2.69 -19.03
C LEU A 317 -2.53 -3.20 -19.59
N HIS A 318 -3.13 -2.47 -20.53
CA HIS A 318 -4.32 -2.88 -21.26
C HIS A 318 -4.07 -4.20 -22.02
N ASN A 319 -2.96 -4.30 -22.77
CA ASN A 319 -2.59 -5.54 -23.47
C ASN A 319 -2.41 -6.72 -22.50
N LYS A 320 -1.86 -6.49 -21.31
CA LYS A 320 -1.75 -7.55 -20.29
C LYS A 320 -3.12 -7.98 -19.78
N MET A 321 -4.03 -7.04 -19.54
CA MET A 321 -5.41 -7.34 -19.14
C MET A 321 -6.12 -8.18 -20.19
N ILE A 322 -6.02 -7.82 -21.47
CA ILE A 322 -6.60 -8.59 -22.58
C ILE A 322 -5.96 -9.97 -22.71
N GLY A 323 -4.64 -10.08 -22.49
CA GLY A 323 -3.95 -11.37 -22.47
C GLY A 323 -4.43 -12.32 -21.37
N ILE A 324 -4.94 -11.80 -20.26
CA ILE A 324 -5.55 -12.58 -19.19
C ILE A 324 -7.05 -12.80 -19.46
N PHE A 325 -7.75 -11.78 -19.90
CA PHE A 325 -9.18 -11.77 -20.19
C PHE A 325 -9.46 -11.34 -21.63
N PRO A 326 -9.40 -12.26 -22.61
CA PRO A 326 -9.66 -11.93 -24.02
C PRO A 326 -11.04 -11.33 -24.28
N ASP A 327 -12.04 -11.67 -23.47
CA ASP A 327 -13.40 -11.10 -23.54
C ASP A 327 -13.43 -9.57 -23.38
N LEU A 328 -12.36 -8.97 -22.85
CA LEU A 328 -12.26 -7.52 -22.61
C LEU A 328 -11.60 -6.75 -23.79
N ALA A 329 -11.30 -7.41 -24.91
CA ALA A 329 -10.57 -6.78 -26.01
C ALA A 329 -11.28 -5.55 -26.58
N GLU A 330 -12.61 -5.59 -26.70
CA GLU A 330 -13.46 -4.51 -27.21
C GLU A 330 -14.04 -3.58 -26.13
N VAL A 331 -13.69 -3.84 -24.84
CA VAL A 331 -14.21 -3.04 -23.73
C VAL A 331 -13.34 -1.79 -23.54
N GLY A 332 -13.97 -0.62 -23.52
CA GLY A 332 -13.30 0.65 -23.27
C GLY A 332 -12.76 0.78 -21.84
N LEU A 333 -11.98 1.83 -21.62
CA LEU A 333 -11.46 2.18 -20.30
C LEU A 333 -12.10 3.46 -19.80
N SER A 334 -12.74 3.38 -18.63
CA SER A 334 -13.34 4.52 -17.96
C SER A 334 -12.33 5.38 -17.22
N HIS A 335 -11.38 4.75 -16.49
CA HIS A 335 -10.39 5.46 -15.70
C HIS A 335 -8.99 4.92 -15.91
N ILE A 336 -8.02 5.85 -15.85
CA ILE A 336 -6.58 5.55 -15.85
C ILE A 336 -5.93 6.44 -14.82
N TRP A 337 -5.19 5.84 -13.87
CA TRP A 337 -4.48 6.61 -12.84
C TRP A 337 -3.21 5.90 -12.40
N TRP A 338 -2.40 6.61 -11.65
CA TRP A 338 -1.16 6.05 -11.13
C TRP A 338 -0.78 6.63 -9.77
N GLY A 339 0.17 6.00 -9.12
CA GLY A 339 0.77 6.46 -7.87
C GLY A 339 2.11 5.78 -7.63
N PHE A 340 2.82 6.22 -6.59
CA PHE A 340 4.09 5.62 -6.21
C PHE A 340 3.91 4.49 -5.19
N VAL A 341 4.66 3.41 -5.42
CA VAL A 341 4.94 2.38 -4.42
C VAL A 341 6.39 2.56 -3.97
N ALA A 342 6.60 2.74 -2.67
CA ALA A 342 7.94 2.80 -2.10
C ALA A 342 8.55 1.39 -2.01
N MET A 343 9.71 1.22 -2.61
CA MET A 343 10.53 0.02 -2.50
C MET A 343 11.81 0.33 -1.73
N ASN A 344 12.25 -0.58 -0.88
CA ASN A 344 13.56 -0.54 -0.26
C ASN A 344 14.37 -1.78 -0.63
N ILE A 345 15.65 -1.82 -0.28
CA ILE A 345 16.58 -2.92 -0.64
C ILE A 345 16.13 -4.25 -0.05
N ASP A 346 15.66 -4.25 1.20
CA ASP A 346 15.31 -5.47 1.93
C ASP A 346 13.92 -6.00 1.61
N HIS A 347 13.11 -5.20 0.92
CA HIS A 347 11.69 -5.48 0.62
C HIS A 347 10.83 -5.76 1.87
N LEU A 348 11.19 -5.14 2.99
CA LEU A 348 10.50 -5.26 4.26
C LEU A 348 10.01 -3.90 4.74
N PRO A 349 8.83 -3.82 5.39
CA PRO A 349 8.42 -2.62 6.11
C PRO A 349 9.46 -2.20 7.14
N GLN A 350 9.53 -0.91 7.42
CA GLN A 350 10.52 -0.33 8.33
C GLN A 350 9.84 0.53 9.38
N LEU A 351 10.21 0.30 10.64
CA LEU A 351 9.91 1.16 11.77
C LEU A 351 11.25 1.61 12.37
N ALA A 352 11.58 2.88 12.26
CA ALA A 352 12.90 3.39 12.60
C ALA A 352 12.83 4.70 13.38
N VAL A 353 13.89 4.95 14.17
CA VAL A 353 14.14 6.25 14.80
C VAL A 353 15.53 6.70 14.38
N LYS A 354 15.65 7.91 13.89
CA LYS A 354 16.94 8.51 13.51
C LYS A 354 17.00 9.95 14.00
N ASP A 355 18.00 10.25 14.81
CA ASP A 355 18.21 11.58 15.42
C ASP A 355 16.97 12.11 16.18
N GLY A 356 16.20 11.18 16.80
CA GLY A 356 14.97 11.45 17.53
C GLY A 356 13.72 11.59 16.64
N VAL A 357 13.84 11.60 15.32
CA VAL A 357 12.70 11.58 14.39
C VAL A 357 12.25 10.13 14.16
N HIS A 358 10.95 9.89 14.24
CA HIS A 358 10.32 8.59 14.01
C HIS A 358 9.94 8.41 12.54
N TYR A 359 10.03 7.19 12.03
CA TYR A 359 9.73 6.85 10.64
C TYR A 359 8.98 5.52 10.56
N ALA A 360 7.94 5.46 9.72
CA ALA A 360 7.36 4.21 9.27
C ALA A 360 7.18 4.26 7.74
N ALA A 361 7.78 3.31 7.02
CA ALA A 361 7.85 3.37 5.57
C ALA A 361 8.26 2.04 4.92
N GLY A 362 8.34 2.00 3.59
CA GLY A 362 8.87 0.85 2.84
C GLY A 362 7.93 -0.34 2.77
N PHE A 363 6.62 -0.12 2.65
CA PHE A 363 5.60 -1.16 2.67
C PHE A 363 5.57 -2.04 1.40
N CYS A 364 6.36 -1.74 0.40
CA CYS A 364 6.65 -2.54 -0.80
C CYS A 364 5.42 -3.05 -1.58
N GLY A 365 4.28 -2.35 -1.50
CA GLY A 365 3.05 -2.66 -2.22
C GLY A 365 1.88 -3.10 -1.34
N SER A 366 2.09 -3.49 -0.09
CA SER A 366 1.03 -3.88 0.87
C SER A 366 0.67 -2.76 1.85
N GLY A 367 0.64 -1.51 1.36
CA GLY A 367 0.54 -0.30 2.18
C GLY A 367 -0.78 -0.14 2.94
N ILE A 368 -1.89 -0.71 2.49
CA ILE A 368 -3.19 -0.57 3.18
C ILE A 368 -3.09 -1.07 4.63
N VAL A 369 -2.60 -2.27 4.81
CA VAL A 369 -2.47 -2.93 6.12
C VAL A 369 -1.27 -2.38 6.89
N TRP A 370 -0.07 -2.43 6.27
CA TRP A 370 1.17 -2.06 6.94
C TRP A 370 1.25 -0.59 7.32
N ALA A 371 0.68 0.31 6.51
CA ALA A 371 0.72 1.74 6.78
C ALA A 371 -0.04 2.08 8.06
N ARG A 372 -1.26 1.55 8.20
CA ARG A 372 -2.04 1.77 9.42
C ARG A 372 -1.38 1.13 10.62
N TRP A 373 -0.97 -0.15 10.51
CA TRP A 373 -0.34 -0.89 11.61
C TRP A 373 0.93 -0.21 12.12
N LEU A 374 1.88 0.09 11.24
CA LEU A 374 3.15 0.70 11.65
C LEU A 374 2.99 2.18 12.04
N GLY A 375 1.99 2.88 11.52
CA GLY A 375 1.61 4.20 12.03
C GLY A 375 1.18 4.14 13.49
N ARG A 376 0.30 3.18 13.83
CA ARG A 376 -0.10 2.90 15.19
C ARG A 376 1.09 2.52 16.09
N LYS A 377 1.95 1.59 15.64
CA LYS A 377 3.15 1.17 16.39
C LYS A 377 4.12 2.34 16.63
N ALA A 378 4.29 3.23 15.63
CA ALA A 378 5.10 4.44 15.80
C ALA A 378 4.54 5.37 16.88
N ALA A 379 3.22 5.58 16.91
CA ALA A 379 2.56 6.37 17.94
C ALA A 379 2.76 5.78 19.33
N LEU A 380 2.51 4.48 19.50
CA LEU A 380 2.74 3.77 20.75
C LEU A 380 4.20 3.89 21.22
N LYS A 381 5.16 3.91 20.28
CA LYS A 381 6.57 4.13 20.60
C LYS A 381 6.85 5.55 21.10
N VAL A 382 6.25 6.57 20.49
CA VAL A 382 6.31 7.95 20.96
C VAL A 382 5.73 8.08 22.39
N LEU A 383 4.69 7.31 22.68
CA LEU A 383 4.04 7.29 24.01
C LEU A 383 4.84 6.48 25.04
N GLY A 384 5.85 5.71 24.65
CA GLY A 384 6.58 4.81 25.55
C GLY A 384 5.77 3.58 25.97
N ASP A 385 4.73 3.22 25.20
CA ASP A 385 3.85 2.09 25.50
C ASP A 385 4.56 0.76 25.25
N ALA A 386 4.44 -0.18 26.19
CA ALA A 386 5.07 -1.49 26.11
C ALA A 386 4.58 -2.35 24.93
N THR A 387 3.39 -2.07 24.38
CA THR A 387 2.82 -2.77 23.24
C THR A 387 3.34 -2.25 21.87
N ALA A 388 4.23 -1.26 21.89
CA ALA A 388 4.86 -0.68 20.69
C ALA A 388 5.76 -1.66 19.92
N VAL A 389 6.05 -2.84 20.49
CA VAL A 389 6.96 -3.84 19.89
C VAL A 389 6.52 -4.24 18.49
N SER A 390 7.46 -4.25 17.55
CA SER A 390 7.29 -4.70 16.18
C SER A 390 8.50 -5.51 15.73
N ALA A 391 8.28 -6.59 14.98
CA ALA A 391 9.35 -7.37 14.37
C ALA A 391 10.15 -6.56 13.34
N PHE A 392 9.60 -5.45 12.85
CA PHE A 392 10.24 -4.54 11.87
C PHE A 392 11.07 -3.43 12.52
N GLU A 393 11.15 -3.40 13.85
CA GLU A 393 11.99 -2.45 14.56
C GLU A 393 13.46 -2.89 14.56
N GLY A 394 14.37 -1.91 14.53
CA GLY A 394 15.81 -2.17 14.61
C GLY A 394 16.40 -2.93 13.42
N GLN A 395 15.66 -3.11 12.35
CA GLN A 395 16.17 -3.72 11.13
C GLN A 395 17.11 -2.74 10.40
N PRO A 396 18.17 -3.26 9.73
CA PRO A 396 18.97 -2.44 8.85
C PRO A 396 18.07 -1.75 7.81
N PHE A 397 18.13 -0.43 7.75
CA PHE A 397 17.44 0.33 6.72
C PHE A 397 18.50 0.98 5.82
N ALA A 398 19.01 0.20 4.89
CA ALA A 398 20.13 0.58 4.05
C ALA A 398 19.77 1.69 3.06
N ALA A 399 20.68 2.65 2.88
CA ALA A 399 20.55 3.61 1.79
C ALA A 399 20.87 2.93 0.45
N VAL A 400 20.13 3.29 -0.58
CA VAL A 400 20.40 2.80 -1.94
C VAL A 400 21.69 3.48 -2.44
N PRO A 401 22.70 2.70 -2.88
CA PRO A 401 23.96 3.25 -3.37
C PRO A 401 23.76 4.25 -4.53
N PHE A 402 24.50 5.36 -4.52
CA PHE A 402 24.46 6.41 -5.55
C PHE A 402 23.07 7.01 -5.83
N TYR A 403 22.16 6.92 -4.85
CA TYR A 403 20.78 7.37 -4.96
C TYR A 403 20.46 8.48 -3.94
N ASN A 404 19.84 9.55 -4.43
CA ASN A 404 19.45 10.70 -3.62
C ASN A 404 17.98 11.13 -3.85
N GLY A 405 17.12 10.18 -4.29
CA GLY A 405 15.70 10.41 -4.55
C GLY A 405 15.33 10.52 -6.04
N ASN A 406 16.29 10.47 -6.96
CA ASN A 406 16.02 10.32 -8.39
C ASN A 406 16.38 8.89 -8.84
N PRO A 407 15.39 8.01 -9.13
CA PRO A 407 15.64 6.60 -9.47
C PRO A 407 16.08 6.43 -10.93
N TRP A 408 17.23 7.00 -11.31
CA TRP A 408 17.79 6.99 -12.65
C TRP A 408 17.99 5.56 -13.22
N PHE A 409 18.21 4.59 -12.35
CA PHE A 409 18.43 3.17 -12.71
C PHE A 409 17.13 2.39 -12.93
N LEU A 410 15.97 2.94 -12.57
CA LEU A 410 14.69 2.21 -12.59
C LEU A 410 14.30 1.66 -13.98
N PRO A 411 14.50 2.39 -15.11
CA PRO A 411 14.22 1.84 -16.43
C PRO A 411 15.02 0.56 -16.73
N ALA A 412 16.30 0.53 -16.36
CA ALA A 412 17.16 -0.64 -16.56
C ALA A 412 16.68 -1.83 -15.70
N VAL A 413 16.34 -1.61 -14.45
CA VAL A 413 15.81 -2.65 -13.53
C VAL A 413 14.49 -3.22 -14.05
N VAL A 414 13.57 -2.38 -14.51
CA VAL A 414 12.28 -2.85 -15.05
C VAL A 414 12.48 -3.62 -16.37
N THR A 415 13.37 -3.17 -17.24
CA THR A 415 13.71 -3.90 -18.47
C THR A 415 14.32 -5.27 -18.16
N TRP A 416 15.21 -5.33 -17.18
CA TRP A 416 15.77 -6.59 -16.69
C TRP A 416 14.69 -7.55 -16.15
N PHE A 417 13.75 -7.07 -15.34
CA PHE A 417 12.66 -7.91 -14.86
C PHE A 417 11.72 -8.38 -15.98
N LYS A 418 11.44 -7.53 -16.98
CA LYS A 418 10.70 -7.96 -18.18
C LYS A 418 11.42 -9.09 -18.92
N PHE A 419 12.73 -8.99 -19.05
CA PHE A 419 13.55 -10.04 -19.65
C PHE A 419 13.45 -11.34 -18.85
N LEU A 420 13.66 -11.29 -17.53
CA LEU A 420 13.54 -12.46 -16.64
C LEU A 420 12.14 -13.10 -16.71
N ASP A 421 11.08 -12.29 -16.71
CA ASP A 421 9.70 -12.79 -16.84
C ASP A 421 9.45 -13.45 -18.20
N ALA A 422 10.00 -12.90 -19.29
CA ALA A 422 9.86 -13.47 -20.63
C ALA A 422 10.57 -14.83 -20.78
N PHE A 423 11.78 -14.96 -20.24
CA PHE A 423 12.60 -16.17 -20.37
C PHE A 423 12.42 -17.17 -19.21
N GLY A 424 11.71 -16.81 -18.14
CA GLY A 424 11.42 -17.71 -17.02
C GLY A 424 12.59 -17.95 -16.09
N LEU A 425 13.52 -17.00 -16.02
CA LEU A 425 14.74 -17.06 -15.22
C LEU A 425 14.51 -16.55 -13.79
#